data_a28523f04b6ed8c07180135be19518c1
#
_entry.id   a28523f04b6ed8c07180135be19518c1
#
_cell.length_a   1.000
_cell.length_b   1.000
_cell.length_c   1.000
_cell.angle_alpha   90.00
_cell.angle_beta   90.00
_cell.angle_gamma   90.00
#
_symmetry.space_group_name_H-M   'P 1'
#
loop_
_entity.id
_entity.type
_entity.pdbx_description
1 polymer ?
#
loop_
_entity_poly.entity_id
_entity_poly.type
_entity_poly.pdbx_seq_one_letter_code
_entity_poly.pdbx_strand_id
1 'polypeptide(L)'
;MKNIITILILLFSFFCNSQEANLIYNWNDTSLVGSWAYDNTYNEIWGFEINNHEFAVIGSTAGTHIFDVSNVQNIYETAFIAGAYTGGGVIHRDYHDFDGYLYAVCDEGSSSTLQIIDISNLPYSFNVVYDDNALFNKAHNIFIDTSTAKLYACASNNAMDVYSLANPVLPVLINELNDPTIGHVHDAYVRNDTAYLNCGNDGFRVFDYSNVNSISNQPNLLGSLTSYPDAGYNHSGWL
;
A
#
# COMPACT_ATOMS: atom_id res chain seq x y z
N MET A 1 62.38 -28.28 15.12
CA MET A 1 61.26 -28.72 14.27
C MET A 1 60.26 -27.58 14.25
N LYS A 2 60.19 -26.85 13.15
CA LYS A 2 59.24 -25.74 12.95
C LYS A 2 57.93 -26.33 12.42
N ASN A 3 56.88 -26.23 13.21
CA ASN A 3 55.55 -26.63 12.76
C ASN A 3 55.04 -25.61 11.77
N ILE A 4 54.99 -25.97 10.51
CA ILE A 4 54.32 -25.22 9.46
C ILE A 4 52.84 -25.54 9.61
N ILE A 5 52.09 -24.62 10.20
CA ILE A 5 50.63 -24.66 10.16
C ILE A 5 50.24 -24.17 8.77
N THR A 6 49.97 -25.12 7.90
CA THR A 6 49.36 -24.84 6.60
C THR A 6 47.92 -24.45 6.86
N ILE A 7 47.62 -23.15 6.86
CA ILE A 7 46.25 -22.64 6.83
C ILE A 7 45.70 -23.00 5.45
N LEU A 8 44.90 -24.05 5.41
CA LEU A 8 44.07 -24.37 4.26
C LEU A 8 42.97 -23.32 4.24
N ILE A 9 43.19 -22.20 3.53
CA ILE A 9 42.11 -21.29 3.18
C ILE A 9 41.25 -22.05 2.19
N LEU A 10 40.20 -22.65 2.71
CA LEU A 10 39.06 -23.10 1.91
C LEU A 10 38.48 -21.85 1.28
N LEU A 11 38.85 -21.60 0.03
CA LEU A 11 38.10 -20.74 -0.86
C LEU A 11 36.73 -21.38 -1.04
N PHE A 12 35.83 -21.14 -0.11
CA PHE A 12 34.43 -21.23 -0.38
C PHE A 12 34.15 -20.14 -1.41
N SER A 13 34.16 -20.52 -2.67
CA SER A 13 33.49 -19.76 -3.71
C SER A 13 32.02 -19.71 -3.27
N PHE A 14 31.64 -18.65 -2.58
CA PHE A 14 30.26 -18.28 -2.53
C PHE A 14 29.87 -18.03 -3.98
N PHE A 15 29.22 -18.98 -4.59
CA PHE A 15 28.45 -18.71 -5.79
C PHE A 15 27.36 -17.75 -5.32
N CYS A 16 27.64 -16.46 -5.37
CA CYS A 16 26.66 -15.45 -5.33
C CYS A 16 25.88 -15.64 -6.63
N ASN A 17 24.77 -16.40 -6.57
CA ASN A 17 23.81 -16.38 -7.65
C ASN A 17 23.18 -15.00 -7.59
N SER A 18 23.72 -14.04 -8.31
CA SER A 18 22.99 -12.83 -8.60
C SER A 18 21.77 -13.27 -9.41
N GLN A 19 20.58 -13.03 -8.88
CA GLN A 19 19.38 -13.15 -9.69
C GLN A 19 19.48 -12.03 -10.73
N GLU A 20 19.54 -12.42 -11.98
CA GLU A 20 19.50 -11.49 -13.10
C GLU A 20 18.03 -11.10 -13.30
N ALA A 21 17.70 -9.83 -13.05
CA ALA A 21 16.37 -9.33 -13.32
C ALA A 21 16.29 -8.96 -14.80
N ASN A 22 15.42 -9.62 -15.55
CA ASN A 22 15.16 -9.33 -16.96
C ASN A 22 13.91 -8.46 -17.06
N LEU A 23 13.98 -7.36 -17.81
CA LEU A 23 12.82 -6.55 -18.13
C LEU A 23 11.90 -7.36 -19.06
N ILE A 24 10.71 -7.72 -18.57
CA ILE A 24 9.73 -8.52 -19.30
C ILE A 24 8.80 -7.61 -20.11
N TYR A 25 8.36 -6.50 -19.51
CA TYR A 25 7.40 -5.58 -20.11
C TYR A 25 7.67 -4.15 -19.62
N ASN A 26 7.42 -3.20 -20.50
CA ASN A 26 7.44 -1.78 -20.18
C ASN A 26 6.22 -1.11 -20.82
N TRP A 27 5.41 -0.47 -20.00
CA TRP A 27 4.28 0.32 -20.45
C TRP A 27 4.54 1.81 -20.17
N ASN A 28 4.17 2.64 -21.14
CA ASN A 28 4.27 4.08 -21.00
C ASN A 28 3.20 4.74 -21.88
N ASP A 29 2.32 5.51 -21.23
CA ASP A 29 1.35 6.38 -21.91
C ASP A 29 1.87 7.83 -21.92
N THR A 30 2.32 8.26 -23.09
CA THR A 30 2.86 9.61 -23.28
C THR A 30 1.79 10.71 -23.35
N SER A 31 0.50 10.36 -23.32
CA SER A 31 -0.59 11.34 -23.26
C SER A 31 -0.87 11.82 -21.83
N LEU A 32 -0.38 11.10 -20.83
CA LEU A 32 -0.54 11.46 -19.43
C LEU A 32 0.38 12.63 -19.04
N VAL A 33 -0.13 13.57 -18.26
CA VAL A 33 0.65 14.69 -17.74
C VAL A 33 1.41 14.27 -16.48
N GLY A 34 2.66 14.70 -16.34
CA GLY A 34 3.43 14.51 -15.12
C GLY A 34 2.92 15.37 -13.96
N SER A 35 3.22 14.97 -12.74
CA SER A 35 2.91 15.76 -11.56
C SER A 35 3.71 17.07 -11.53
N TRP A 36 3.08 18.14 -11.04
CA TRP A 36 3.76 19.45 -10.95
C TRP A 36 4.92 19.47 -9.98
N ALA A 37 4.93 18.55 -9.01
CA ALA A 37 5.96 18.51 -7.99
C ALA A 37 7.24 17.80 -8.44
N TYR A 38 7.11 16.69 -9.18
CA TYR A 38 8.22 15.79 -9.48
C TYR A 38 8.33 15.39 -10.94
N ASP A 39 7.41 15.84 -11.80
CA ASP A 39 7.30 15.47 -13.22
C ASP A 39 7.15 13.94 -13.42
N ASN A 40 6.71 13.23 -12.38
CA ASN A 40 6.39 11.81 -12.46
C ASN A 40 4.94 11.61 -12.92
N THR A 41 4.74 10.66 -13.82
CA THR A 41 3.40 10.33 -14.35
C THR A 41 2.77 9.18 -13.58
N TYR A 42 3.60 8.28 -13.09
CA TYR A 42 3.22 7.06 -12.40
C TYR A 42 3.63 7.14 -10.93
N ASN A 43 2.85 6.46 -10.13
CA ASN A 43 3.07 6.31 -8.69
C ASN A 43 2.83 4.86 -8.29
N GLU A 44 2.34 4.56 -7.13
CA GLU A 44 2.19 3.25 -6.50
C GLU A 44 1.97 2.05 -7.43
N ILE A 45 2.43 0.89 -6.98
CA ILE A 45 2.22 -0.41 -7.63
C ILE A 45 1.64 -1.41 -6.64
N TRP A 46 0.67 -2.22 -7.11
CA TRP A 46 0.10 -3.33 -6.34
C TRP A 46 0.01 -4.59 -7.20
N GLY A 47 -0.07 -5.76 -6.58
CA GLY A 47 -0.24 -7.02 -7.28
C GLY A 47 -1.24 -7.92 -6.56
N PHE A 48 -2.11 -8.57 -7.32
CA PHE A 48 -3.07 -9.53 -6.79
C PHE A 48 -3.32 -10.67 -7.77
N GLU A 49 -3.91 -11.76 -7.25
CA GLU A 49 -4.36 -12.89 -8.04
C GLU A 49 -5.87 -13.08 -7.88
N ILE A 50 -6.60 -13.28 -8.98
CA ILE A 50 -8.00 -13.65 -8.99
C ILE A 50 -8.33 -14.51 -10.22
N ASN A 51 -9.20 -15.51 -10.07
CA ASN A 51 -9.60 -16.43 -11.15
C ASN A 51 -8.42 -17.13 -11.84
N ASN A 52 -7.33 -17.41 -11.15
CA ASN A 52 -6.06 -17.93 -11.68
C ASN A 52 -5.38 -16.98 -12.69
N HIS A 53 -5.65 -15.69 -12.61
CA HIS A 53 -4.93 -14.65 -13.34
C HIS A 53 -4.16 -13.80 -12.33
N GLU A 54 -2.93 -13.41 -12.72
CA GLU A 54 -2.09 -12.48 -11.98
C GLU A 54 -2.24 -11.07 -12.57
N PHE A 55 -2.42 -10.09 -11.71
CA PHE A 55 -2.62 -8.70 -12.11
C PHE A 55 -1.59 -7.78 -11.46
N ALA A 56 -1.14 -6.80 -12.24
CA ALA A 56 -0.38 -5.66 -11.75
C ALA A 56 -1.24 -4.39 -11.84
N VAL A 57 -1.25 -3.62 -10.76
CA VAL A 57 -1.91 -2.31 -10.70
C VAL A 57 -0.85 -1.24 -10.71
N ILE A 58 -1.05 -0.20 -11.50
CA ILE A 58 -0.20 0.99 -11.52
C ILE A 58 -1.07 2.21 -11.36
N GLY A 59 -0.71 3.06 -10.40
CA GLY A 59 -1.28 4.39 -10.26
C GLY A 59 -0.69 5.36 -11.27
N SER A 60 -1.51 6.28 -11.74
CA SER A 60 -1.07 7.41 -12.57
C SER A 60 -1.75 8.70 -12.14
N THR A 61 -1.31 9.81 -12.74
CA THR A 61 -1.97 11.11 -12.57
C THR A 61 -3.42 11.11 -13.07
N ALA A 62 -3.82 10.13 -13.90
CA ALA A 62 -5.18 10.00 -14.42
C ALA A 62 -6.05 9.01 -13.63
N GLY A 63 -5.46 8.01 -12.96
CA GLY A 63 -6.23 6.99 -12.27
C GLY A 63 -5.47 5.69 -12.06
N THR A 64 -6.23 4.61 -12.03
CA THR A 64 -5.78 3.24 -11.76
C THR A 64 -5.75 2.43 -13.06
N HIS A 65 -4.62 1.85 -13.39
CA HIS A 65 -4.42 0.95 -14.52
C HIS A 65 -4.22 -0.47 -14.02
N ILE A 66 -4.94 -1.45 -14.54
CA ILE A 66 -4.83 -2.86 -14.18
C ILE A 66 -4.39 -3.65 -15.41
N PHE A 67 -3.29 -4.38 -15.28
CA PHE A 67 -2.71 -5.21 -16.33
C PHE A 67 -2.86 -6.68 -15.99
N ASP A 68 -3.33 -7.50 -16.92
CA ASP A 68 -3.18 -8.96 -16.84
C ASP A 68 -1.73 -9.31 -17.19
N VAL A 69 -1.00 -9.85 -16.21
CA VAL A 69 0.41 -10.23 -16.32
C VAL A 69 0.60 -11.76 -16.28
N SER A 70 -0.48 -12.54 -16.30
CA SER A 70 -0.47 -14.00 -16.21
C SER A 70 0.35 -14.64 -17.33
N ASN A 71 0.36 -14.03 -18.51
CA ASN A 71 1.18 -14.50 -19.64
C ASN A 71 2.22 -13.44 -20.00
N VAL A 72 3.47 -13.68 -19.62
CA VAL A 72 4.60 -12.76 -19.84
C VAL A 72 4.87 -12.43 -21.32
N GLN A 73 4.39 -13.26 -22.27
CA GLN A 73 4.46 -12.97 -23.71
C GLN A 73 3.29 -12.13 -24.23
N ASN A 74 2.26 -11.91 -23.39
CA ASN A 74 1.06 -11.18 -23.79
C ASN A 74 0.50 -10.42 -22.60
N ILE A 75 1.23 -9.44 -22.10
CA ILE A 75 0.79 -8.53 -21.04
C ILE A 75 -0.04 -7.41 -21.69
N TYR A 76 -1.20 -7.11 -21.12
CA TYR A 76 -2.10 -6.06 -21.64
C TYR A 76 -2.89 -5.39 -20.51
N GLU A 77 -3.23 -4.13 -20.73
CA GLU A 77 -4.14 -3.41 -19.85
C GLU A 77 -5.55 -3.97 -20.01
N THR A 78 -6.11 -4.49 -18.91
CA THR A 78 -7.46 -5.06 -18.88
C THR A 78 -8.50 -4.09 -18.34
N ALA A 79 -8.07 -3.12 -17.53
CA ALA A 79 -8.98 -2.12 -16.96
C ALA A 79 -8.25 -0.78 -16.73
N PHE A 80 -8.99 0.31 -16.95
CA PHE A 80 -8.64 1.65 -16.50
C PHE A 80 -9.80 2.25 -15.73
N ILE A 81 -9.52 2.76 -14.53
CA ILE A 81 -10.47 3.43 -13.66
C ILE A 81 -9.99 4.87 -13.44
N ALA A 82 -10.74 5.84 -13.95
CA ALA A 82 -10.41 7.25 -13.73
C ALA A 82 -10.46 7.59 -12.24
N GLY A 83 -9.47 8.32 -11.74
CA GLY A 83 -9.51 8.86 -10.39
C GLY A 83 -10.52 9.99 -10.27
N ALA A 84 -11.13 10.18 -9.11
CA ALA A 84 -12.01 11.32 -8.84
C ALA A 84 -11.24 12.66 -8.90
N TYR A 85 -9.97 12.67 -8.51
CA TYR A 85 -9.02 13.76 -8.71
C TYR A 85 -7.93 13.32 -9.67
N THR A 86 -7.62 14.14 -10.71
CA THR A 86 -6.70 13.80 -11.81
C THR A 86 -5.84 14.98 -12.21
N GLY A 87 -4.80 14.70 -13.01
CA GLY A 87 -3.92 15.68 -13.61
C GLY A 87 -2.68 15.97 -12.77
N GLY A 88 -1.95 17.03 -13.11
CA GLY A 88 -0.63 17.35 -12.55
C GLY A 88 -0.58 17.62 -11.05
N GLY A 89 -1.72 17.73 -10.38
CA GLY A 89 -1.78 17.82 -8.92
C GLY A 89 -1.66 16.48 -8.19
N VAL A 90 -1.79 15.36 -8.90
CA VAL A 90 -1.68 14.02 -8.32
C VAL A 90 -0.21 13.61 -8.19
N ILE A 91 0.18 13.16 -7.01
CA ILE A 91 1.52 12.66 -6.72
C ILE A 91 1.43 11.21 -6.22
N HIS A 92 0.48 10.93 -5.32
CA HIS A 92 0.35 9.65 -4.64
C HIS A 92 -1.02 9.02 -4.87
N ARG A 93 -1.02 7.73 -5.18
CA ARG A 93 -2.16 6.83 -5.05
C ARG A 93 -1.68 5.63 -4.26
N ASP A 94 -2.63 4.91 -3.66
CA ASP A 94 -2.31 3.65 -3.01
C ASP A 94 -3.44 2.64 -3.16
N TYR A 95 -3.10 1.36 -3.06
CA TYR A 95 -3.99 0.26 -3.38
C TYR A 95 -3.84 -0.89 -2.40
N HIS A 96 -4.96 -1.57 -2.16
CA HIS A 96 -4.97 -2.88 -1.53
C HIS A 96 -6.19 -3.67 -2.00
N ASP A 97 -6.08 -5.00 -2.14
CA ASP A 97 -7.21 -5.85 -2.49
C ASP A 97 -7.73 -6.64 -1.27
N PHE A 98 -9.02 -6.90 -1.27
CA PHE A 98 -9.67 -7.74 -0.28
C PHE A 98 -10.99 -8.28 -0.81
N ASP A 99 -11.23 -9.60 -0.65
CA ASP A 99 -12.49 -10.29 -0.93
C ASP A 99 -13.09 -10.00 -2.32
N GLY A 100 -12.24 -9.94 -3.34
CA GLY A 100 -12.66 -9.66 -4.73
C GLY A 100 -12.86 -8.18 -5.06
N TYR A 101 -12.41 -7.27 -4.19
CA TYR A 101 -12.45 -5.83 -4.40
C TYR A 101 -11.07 -5.22 -4.32
N LEU A 102 -10.80 -4.25 -5.19
CA LEU A 102 -9.63 -3.37 -5.12
C LEU A 102 -10.05 -2.04 -4.52
N TYR A 103 -9.34 -1.62 -3.47
CA TYR A 103 -9.49 -0.32 -2.83
C TYR A 103 -8.42 0.60 -3.39
N ALA A 104 -8.81 1.80 -3.75
CA ALA A 104 -7.91 2.81 -4.32
C ALA A 104 -8.12 4.15 -3.62
N VAL A 105 -7.03 4.81 -3.27
CA VAL A 105 -7.02 6.14 -2.65
C VAL A 105 -6.08 7.08 -3.39
N CYS A 106 -6.21 8.37 -3.11
CA CYS A 106 -5.30 9.42 -3.56
C CYS A 106 -5.08 10.38 -2.39
N ASP A 107 -3.85 10.86 -2.21
CA ASP A 107 -3.51 11.79 -1.12
C ASP A 107 -3.81 13.25 -1.46
N GLU A 108 -3.99 13.57 -2.73
CA GLU A 108 -4.16 14.95 -3.19
C GLU A 108 -5.59 15.25 -3.65
N GLY A 109 -5.91 16.53 -3.59
CA GLY A 109 -7.17 17.08 -4.11
C GLY A 109 -8.35 16.97 -3.14
N SER A 110 -9.16 18.03 -3.11
CA SER A 110 -10.36 18.06 -2.25
C SER A 110 -11.54 17.25 -2.81
N SER A 111 -11.42 16.80 -4.06
CA SER A 111 -12.42 15.96 -4.74
C SER A 111 -12.01 14.48 -4.82
N SER A 112 -10.89 14.10 -4.20
CA SER A 112 -10.51 12.69 -4.11
C SER A 112 -11.53 11.91 -3.27
N THR A 113 -11.58 10.62 -3.54
CA THR A 113 -12.52 9.67 -2.92
C THR A 113 -11.80 8.40 -2.55
N LEU A 114 -12.39 7.61 -1.66
CA LEU A 114 -12.15 6.17 -1.65
C LEU A 114 -12.89 5.57 -2.83
N GLN A 115 -12.20 4.82 -3.69
CA GLN A 115 -12.84 4.00 -4.72
C GLN A 115 -12.76 2.53 -4.31
N ILE A 116 -13.88 1.80 -4.40
CA ILE A 116 -13.93 0.34 -4.25
C ILE A 116 -14.40 -0.23 -5.58
N ILE A 117 -13.56 -1.06 -6.17
CA ILE A 117 -13.73 -1.62 -7.50
C ILE A 117 -13.96 -3.12 -7.34
N ASP A 118 -15.10 -3.63 -7.78
CA ASP A 118 -15.36 -5.06 -7.92
C ASP A 118 -14.50 -5.61 -9.06
N ILE A 119 -13.51 -6.41 -8.69
CA ILE A 119 -12.56 -7.05 -9.59
C ILE A 119 -12.84 -8.55 -9.77
N SER A 120 -13.91 -9.06 -9.17
CA SER A 120 -14.23 -10.50 -9.12
C SER A 120 -14.39 -11.16 -10.49
N ASN A 121 -14.68 -10.39 -11.53
CA ASN A 121 -14.86 -10.90 -12.90
C ASN A 121 -13.72 -10.51 -13.85
N LEU A 122 -12.58 -10.03 -13.35
CA LEU A 122 -11.40 -9.79 -14.18
C LEU A 122 -10.88 -11.13 -14.80
N PRO A 123 -10.35 -11.09 -16.03
CA PRO A 123 -10.05 -9.91 -16.85
C PRO A 123 -11.21 -9.43 -17.74
N TYR A 124 -12.44 -9.95 -17.57
CA TYR A 124 -13.55 -9.72 -18.49
C TYR A 124 -14.33 -8.44 -18.21
N SER A 125 -14.50 -8.09 -16.94
CA SER A 125 -15.20 -6.85 -16.53
C SER A 125 -14.88 -6.46 -15.11
N PHE A 126 -15.13 -5.21 -14.78
CA PHE A 126 -15.06 -4.64 -13.43
C PHE A 126 -16.22 -3.67 -13.22
N ASN A 127 -16.51 -3.32 -11.97
CA ASN A 127 -17.47 -2.27 -11.63
C ASN A 127 -16.92 -1.42 -10.48
N VAL A 128 -17.06 -0.11 -10.56
CA VAL A 128 -16.86 0.78 -9.41
C VAL A 128 -18.13 0.72 -8.56
N VAL A 129 -18.03 0.11 -7.38
CA VAL A 129 -19.18 -0.12 -6.48
C VAL A 129 -19.29 0.92 -5.38
N TYR A 130 -18.20 1.64 -5.12
CA TYR A 130 -18.14 2.78 -4.22
C TYR A 130 -17.17 3.81 -4.79
N ASP A 131 -17.57 5.07 -4.84
CA ASP A 131 -16.73 6.21 -5.26
C ASP A 131 -17.27 7.45 -4.53
N ASP A 132 -16.85 7.66 -3.30
CA ASP A 132 -17.39 8.70 -2.43
C ASP A 132 -16.33 9.15 -1.42
N ASN A 133 -16.47 10.36 -0.92
CA ASN A 133 -15.62 10.96 0.12
C ASN A 133 -16.31 11.06 1.50
N ALA A 134 -17.43 10.38 1.69
CA ALA A 134 -18.17 10.43 2.95
C ALA A 134 -17.41 9.81 4.13
N LEU A 135 -16.52 8.83 3.89
CA LEU A 135 -15.66 8.25 4.92
C LEU A 135 -14.43 9.13 5.13
N PHE A 136 -13.70 9.35 4.07
CA PHE A 136 -12.58 10.29 3.98
C PHE A 136 -12.40 10.69 2.52
N ASN A 137 -11.85 11.88 2.28
CA ASN A 137 -11.64 12.37 0.92
C ASN A 137 -10.25 12.04 0.37
N LYS A 138 -9.30 11.72 1.23
CA LYS A 138 -7.92 11.36 0.87
C LYS A 138 -7.29 10.50 1.95
N ALA A 139 -6.33 9.68 1.55
CA ALA A 139 -5.41 8.99 2.43
C ALA A 139 -4.06 8.91 1.73
N HIS A 140 -2.97 8.96 2.51
CA HIS A 140 -1.64 8.82 1.96
C HIS A 140 -1.37 7.38 1.55
N ASN A 141 -1.60 6.43 2.47
CA ASN A 141 -1.53 5.00 2.23
C ASN A 141 -2.74 4.29 2.84
N ILE A 142 -3.02 3.09 2.35
CA ILE A 142 -3.98 2.16 2.96
C ILE A 142 -3.34 0.79 3.15
N PHE A 143 -3.74 0.10 4.19
CA PHE A 143 -3.40 -1.31 4.39
C PHE A 143 -4.64 -2.09 4.82
N ILE A 144 -4.80 -3.31 4.32
CA ILE A 144 -5.89 -4.19 4.74
C ILE A 144 -5.31 -5.42 5.43
N ASP A 145 -5.62 -5.60 6.72
CA ASP A 145 -5.44 -6.88 7.37
C ASP A 145 -6.54 -7.83 6.93
N THR A 146 -6.25 -8.63 5.93
CA THR A 146 -7.20 -9.57 5.34
C THR A 146 -7.66 -10.64 6.32
N SER A 147 -6.88 -10.93 7.37
CA SER A 147 -7.22 -11.92 8.38
C SER A 147 -8.33 -11.45 9.34
N THR A 148 -8.44 -10.13 9.54
CA THR A 148 -9.40 -9.52 10.47
C THR A 148 -10.40 -8.60 9.78
N ALA A 149 -10.32 -8.48 8.46
CA ALA A 149 -11.16 -7.63 7.63
C ALA A 149 -11.20 -6.17 8.13
N LYS A 150 -10.01 -5.59 8.30
CA LYS A 150 -9.86 -4.19 8.73
C LYS A 150 -9.02 -3.41 7.72
N LEU A 151 -9.53 -2.26 7.30
CA LEU A 151 -8.83 -1.27 6.48
C LEU A 151 -8.23 -0.21 7.41
N TYR A 152 -6.94 0.03 7.26
CA TYR A 152 -6.18 1.09 7.93
C TYR A 152 -5.90 2.19 6.91
N ALA A 153 -6.44 3.38 7.12
CA ALA A 153 -6.25 4.54 6.24
C ALA A 153 -5.29 5.53 6.89
N CYS A 154 -4.06 5.59 6.39
CA CYS A 154 -2.97 6.39 6.91
C CYS A 154 -3.09 7.84 6.45
N ALA A 155 -2.83 8.80 7.35
CA ALA A 155 -2.89 10.24 7.10
C ALA A 155 -4.20 10.65 6.38
N SER A 156 -5.32 10.09 6.82
CA SER A 156 -6.65 10.38 6.29
C SER A 156 -7.26 11.62 6.97
N ASN A 157 -8.41 11.50 7.64
CA ASN A 157 -8.98 12.59 8.44
C ASN A 157 -8.18 12.85 9.72
N ASN A 158 -7.57 11.79 10.27
CA ASN A 158 -6.75 11.78 11.48
C ASN A 158 -5.35 11.22 11.16
N ALA A 159 -4.54 10.97 12.18
CA ALA A 159 -3.24 10.33 12.02
C ALA A 159 -3.36 8.97 11.30
N MET A 160 -4.38 8.19 11.68
CA MET A 160 -4.82 6.97 11.01
C MET A 160 -6.24 6.64 11.45
N ASP A 161 -7.08 6.27 10.50
CA ASP A 161 -8.43 5.78 10.74
C ASP A 161 -8.54 4.30 10.38
N VAL A 162 -9.32 3.53 11.17
CA VAL A 162 -9.52 2.10 10.93
C VAL A 162 -11.00 1.81 10.69
N TYR A 163 -11.25 1.08 9.61
CA TYR A 163 -12.59 0.71 9.18
C TYR A 163 -12.76 -0.80 9.18
N SER A 164 -13.92 -1.26 9.66
CA SER A 164 -14.35 -2.65 9.50
C SER A 164 -14.79 -2.90 8.05
N LEU A 165 -14.28 -3.95 7.46
CA LEU A 165 -14.69 -4.48 6.16
C LEU A 165 -15.58 -5.73 6.30
N ALA A 166 -16.34 -5.87 7.39
CA ALA A 166 -17.35 -6.93 7.54
C ALA A 166 -18.37 -6.93 6.38
N ASN A 167 -18.59 -5.77 5.78
CA ASN A 167 -19.17 -5.62 4.46
C ASN A 167 -18.13 -4.87 3.58
N PRO A 168 -17.49 -5.55 2.61
CA PRO A 168 -16.41 -4.98 1.83
C PRO A 168 -16.78 -3.70 1.07
N VAL A 169 -18.04 -3.54 0.67
CA VAL A 169 -18.51 -2.38 -0.11
C VAL A 169 -19.10 -1.26 0.75
N LEU A 170 -19.17 -1.45 2.06
CA LEU A 170 -19.69 -0.47 3.01
C LEU A 170 -18.78 -0.43 4.26
N PRO A 171 -17.55 0.10 4.16
CA PRO A 171 -16.65 0.21 5.30
C PRO A 171 -17.27 1.02 6.44
N VAL A 172 -17.06 0.60 7.68
CA VAL A 172 -17.58 1.27 8.87
C VAL A 172 -16.43 1.68 9.77
N LEU A 173 -16.34 2.97 10.09
CA LEU A 173 -15.31 3.49 11.01
C LEU A 173 -15.43 2.83 12.38
N ILE A 174 -14.34 2.21 12.84
CA ILE A 174 -14.25 1.54 14.14
C ILE A 174 -13.17 2.11 15.06
N ASN A 175 -12.24 2.91 14.53
CA ASN A 175 -11.23 3.57 15.34
C ASN A 175 -10.67 4.81 14.62
N GLU A 176 -10.37 5.82 15.42
CA GLU A 176 -9.50 6.95 15.09
C GLU A 176 -8.31 6.87 16.03
N LEU A 177 -7.11 6.71 15.51
CA LEU A 177 -5.91 6.63 16.33
C LEU A 177 -5.68 7.97 17.04
N ASN A 178 -5.87 7.95 18.36
CA ASN A 178 -5.72 9.13 19.21
C ASN A 178 -4.49 8.98 20.10
N ASP A 179 -3.32 9.24 19.53
CA ASP A 179 -2.05 9.35 20.26
C ASP A 179 -1.45 10.75 19.99
N PRO A 180 -1.36 11.61 21.02
CA PRO A 180 -0.89 12.99 20.85
C PRO A 180 0.59 13.09 20.47
N THR A 181 1.34 11.98 20.48
CA THR A 181 2.74 11.91 20.09
C THR A 181 2.93 11.49 18.62
N ILE A 182 1.82 11.26 17.90
CA ILE A 182 1.81 10.86 16.49
C ILE A 182 1.06 11.94 15.70
N GLY A 183 1.77 12.69 14.87
CA GLY A 183 1.16 13.71 14.01
C GLY A 183 0.43 13.09 12.82
N HIS A 184 1.02 12.05 12.22
CA HIS A 184 0.40 11.23 11.18
C HIS A 184 1.10 9.87 11.10
N VAL A 185 0.38 8.87 10.62
CA VAL A 185 0.95 7.59 10.19
C VAL A 185 1.18 7.72 8.68
N HIS A 186 2.43 7.61 8.24
CA HIS A 186 2.79 7.69 6.84
C HIS A 186 2.42 6.39 6.11
N ASP A 187 2.76 5.26 6.73
CA ASP A 187 2.52 3.94 6.19
C ASP A 187 2.31 2.91 7.31
N ALA A 188 1.55 1.86 7.05
CA ALA A 188 1.25 0.80 7.97
C ALA A 188 1.42 -0.56 7.31
N TYR A 189 2.07 -1.49 8.02
CA TYR A 189 1.96 -2.92 7.76
C TYR A 189 1.19 -3.56 8.91
N VAL A 190 0.16 -4.34 8.61
CA VAL A 190 -0.67 -4.97 9.66
C VAL A 190 -0.81 -6.46 9.43
N ARG A 191 -0.66 -7.22 10.48
CA ARG A 191 -0.82 -8.68 10.44
C ARG A 191 -1.45 -9.19 11.72
N ASN A 192 -2.60 -9.87 11.61
CA ASN A 192 -3.34 -10.43 12.73
C ASN A 192 -3.54 -9.39 13.85
N ASP A 193 -4.10 -8.24 13.48
CA ASP A 193 -4.36 -7.11 14.39
C ASP A 193 -3.09 -6.47 15.02
N THR A 194 -1.91 -6.89 14.66
CA THR A 194 -0.68 -6.20 15.07
C THR A 194 -0.28 -5.22 13.98
N ALA A 195 -0.37 -3.93 14.30
CA ALA A 195 -0.05 -2.85 13.38
C ALA A 195 1.34 -2.30 13.63
N TYR A 196 2.16 -2.29 12.58
CA TYR A 196 3.51 -1.74 12.52
C TYR A 196 3.43 -0.42 11.76
N LEU A 197 3.53 0.70 12.49
CA LEU A 197 3.23 2.03 11.98
C LEU A 197 4.51 2.84 11.76
N ASN A 198 4.70 3.31 10.55
CA ASN A 198 5.74 4.27 10.18
C ASN A 198 5.17 5.68 10.34
N CYS A 199 5.53 6.36 11.43
CA CYS A 199 4.93 7.64 11.81
C CYS A 199 5.78 8.84 11.40
N GLY A 200 6.45 8.77 10.25
CA GLY A 200 7.27 9.87 9.75
C GLY A 200 8.35 10.31 10.75
N ASN A 201 8.34 11.57 11.13
CA ASN A 201 9.30 12.14 12.09
C ASN A 201 9.04 11.70 13.54
N ASP A 202 7.88 11.11 13.83
CA ASP A 202 7.51 10.64 15.17
C ASP A 202 8.00 9.22 15.45
N GLY A 203 8.73 8.62 14.49
CA GLY A 203 9.39 7.34 14.61
C GLY A 203 8.46 6.16 14.28
N PHE A 204 8.79 5.01 14.83
CA PHE A 204 8.10 3.74 14.57
C PHE A 204 7.30 3.32 15.80
N ARG A 205 6.10 2.78 15.58
CA ARG A 205 5.20 2.30 16.63
C ARG A 205 4.64 0.93 16.27
N VAL A 206 4.39 0.13 17.30
CA VAL A 206 3.68 -1.16 17.17
C VAL A 206 2.49 -1.15 18.10
N PHE A 207 1.30 -1.38 17.53
CA PHE A 207 0.04 -1.41 18.29
C PHE A 207 -0.68 -2.74 18.10
N ASP A 208 -1.42 -3.14 19.15
CA ASP A 208 -2.36 -4.25 19.13
C ASP A 208 -3.79 -3.72 18.95
N TYR A 209 -4.40 -4.09 17.83
CA TYR A 209 -5.77 -3.75 17.45
C TYR A 209 -6.78 -4.88 17.70
N SER A 210 -6.39 -5.98 18.37
CA SER A 210 -7.23 -7.16 18.57
C SER A 210 -8.55 -6.85 19.31
N ASN A 211 -8.55 -5.85 20.19
CA ASN A 211 -9.72 -5.43 20.95
C ASN A 211 -10.45 -4.21 20.35
N VAL A 212 -10.01 -3.74 19.18
CA VAL A 212 -10.59 -2.57 18.53
C VAL A 212 -11.74 -3.00 17.61
N ASN A 213 -12.97 -2.72 18.05
CA ASN A 213 -14.21 -3.05 17.32
C ASN A 213 -15.25 -1.93 17.38
N SER A 214 -14.93 -0.80 18.00
CA SER A 214 -15.75 0.40 18.07
C SER A 214 -14.88 1.62 18.31
N ILE A 215 -15.36 2.80 17.93
CA ILE A 215 -14.63 4.08 18.01
C ILE A 215 -14.16 4.44 19.42
N SER A 216 -14.82 3.91 20.46
CA SER A 216 -14.43 4.14 21.85
C SER A 216 -13.24 3.32 22.32
N ASN A 217 -12.86 2.28 21.57
CA ASN A 217 -11.76 1.39 21.93
C ASN A 217 -10.47 1.90 21.27
N GLN A 218 -9.44 2.18 22.07
CA GLN A 218 -8.12 2.52 21.54
C GLN A 218 -7.22 1.28 21.51
N PRO A 219 -6.31 1.18 20.54
CA PRO A 219 -5.35 0.09 20.48
C PRO A 219 -4.35 0.18 21.62
N ASN A 220 -3.76 -0.96 21.97
CA ASN A 220 -2.70 -1.03 22.97
C ASN A 220 -1.32 -0.81 22.34
N LEU A 221 -0.57 0.17 22.81
CA LEU A 221 0.83 0.34 22.40
C LEU A 221 1.67 -0.84 22.92
N LEU A 222 2.27 -1.61 21.99
CA LEU A 222 3.16 -2.74 22.30
C LEU A 222 4.63 -2.30 22.36
N GLY A 223 5.01 -1.33 21.54
CA GLY A 223 6.39 -0.85 21.49
C GLY A 223 6.55 0.38 20.61
N SER A 224 7.67 1.07 20.83
CA SER A 224 8.01 2.25 20.05
C SER A 224 9.52 2.38 19.86
N LEU A 225 9.94 2.91 18.71
CA LEU A 225 11.30 3.30 18.39
C LEU A 225 11.30 4.73 17.86
N THR A 226 11.53 5.69 18.75
CA THR A 226 11.43 7.12 18.44
C THR A 226 12.77 7.83 18.38
N SER A 227 13.84 7.13 18.79
CA SER A 227 15.21 7.64 18.77
C SER A 227 16.18 6.50 18.49
N TYR A 228 17.00 6.66 17.49
CA TYR A 228 18.04 5.74 17.05
C TYR A 228 19.15 6.52 16.33
N PRO A 229 20.38 5.95 16.21
CA PRO A 229 21.44 6.61 15.46
C PRO A 229 20.99 6.92 14.02
N ASP A 230 21.32 8.12 13.55
CA ASP A 230 20.94 8.61 12.22
C ASP A 230 19.41 8.56 11.95
N ALA A 231 18.61 8.83 13.00
CA ALA A 231 17.17 8.86 12.90
C ALA A 231 16.72 9.82 11.79
N GLY A 232 15.88 9.32 10.90
CA GLY A 232 15.29 10.05 9.80
C GLY A 232 13.78 9.85 9.76
N TYR A 233 13.19 10.18 8.62
CA TYR A 233 11.77 9.98 8.39
C TYR A 233 11.45 8.48 8.25
N ASN A 234 10.56 7.96 9.09
CA ASN A 234 10.05 6.60 8.97
C ASN A 234 9.01 6.56 7.86
N HIS A 235 9.42 6.08 6.70
CA HIS A 235 8.65 6.16 5.48
C HIS A 235 7.73 4.95 5.29
N SER A 236 8.30 3.76 5.25
CA SER A 236 7.57 2.53 4.99
C SER A 236 8.27 1.30 5.59
N GLY A 237 7.55 0.20 5.73
CA GLY A 237 8.09 -1.06 6.20
C GLY A 237 7.23 -2.24 5.76
N TRP A 238 7.88 -3.40 5.57
CA TRP A 238 7.22 -4.65 5.20
C TRP A 238 7.87 -5.81 5.98
N LEU A 239 7.06 -6.79 6.49
CA LEU A 239 7.51 -7.96 7.25
C LEU A 239 7.27 -9.26 6.52
#